data_b9701d2141cbb0af9a8fd7e978fd1201
#
_entry.id   b9701d2141cbb0af9a8fd7e978fd1201
#
_cell.length_a   1.000
_cell.length_b   1.000
_cell.length_c   1.000
_cell.angle_alpha   90.00
_cell.angle_beta   90.00
_cell.angle_gamma   90.00
#
_symmetry.space_group_name_H-M   'P 1'
#
loop_
_entity.id
_entity.type
_entity.pdbx_description
1 polymer ?
#
loop_
_entity_poly.entity_id
_entity_poly.type
_entity_poly.pdbx_seq_one_letter_code
_entity_poly.pdbx_strand_id
1 'polypeptide(L)'
;MKKIIALILAAAVLAPATALAQQGPGNQMLRAEVRADVRASTTPAGVPKLGPAIKNIASTTRAGVKDTASSTVEMVKARVAAIKDLIANKRDDNKKRAEEARTKAKERFGEQVEKLVTKVSARLASTSVHLSSIADRIDKRIDTLEDEGHDMDASIALLATARTDIAKADDKILAVNVALEAAMATTTPKAQMPAVRAAVKAAEDALKLVKDDLMKTIKSIKVEVGATTTVTN
;
A
#
# COMPACT_ATOMS: atom_id res chain seq x y z
N MET A 1 6.45 18.32 -17.20
CA MET A 1 5.73 17.83 -15.99
C MET A 1 5.08 16.44 -16.15
N LYS A 2 4.93 15.88 -17.36
CA LYS A 2 4.36 14.52 -17.58
C LYS A 2 5.26 13.35 -17.12
N LYS A 3 6.56 13.56 -16.90
CA LYS A 3 7.53 12.50 -16.57
C LYS A 3 7.66 12.18 -15.06
N ILE A 4 7.15 13.03 -14.17
CA ILE A 4 7.27 12.81 -12.70
C ILE A 4 6.14 11.95 -12.15
N ILE A 5 4.96 11.94 -12.80
CA ILE A 5 3.81 11.13 -12.36
C ILE A 5 4.00 9.64 -12.70
N ALA A 6 4.77 9.32 -13.74
CA ALA A 6 5.03 7.95 -14.16
C ALA A 6 5.96 7.17 -13.19
N LEU A 7 6.81 7.87 -12.43
CA LEU A 7 7.79 7.22 -11.54
C LEU A 7 7.19 6.72 -10.22
N ILE A 8 6.02 7.22 -9.81
CA ILE A 8 5.36 6.82 -8.55
C ILE A 8 4.52 5.55 -8.75
N LEU A 9 4.16 5.19 -9.99
CA LEU A 9 3.33 4.01 -10.27
C LEU A 9 4.12 2.70 -10.41
N ALA A 10 5.44 2.74 -10.57
CA ALA A 10 6.27 1.56 -10.82
C ALA A 10 6.78 0.85 -9.55
N ALA A 11 6.64 1.43 -8.36
CA ALA A 11 7.21 0.89 -7.13
C ALA A 11 6.25 -0.02 -6.31
N ALA A 12 5.03 -0.30 -6.80
CA ALA A 12 4.00 -1.02 -6.04
C ALA A 12 3.70 -2.45 -6.52
N VAL A 13 4.45 -3.00 -7.51
CA VAL A 13 4.17 -4.33 -8.08
C VAL A 13 5.44 -5.20 -8.14
N LEU A 14 6.19 -5.26 -7.06
CA LEU A 14 7.18 -6.34 -6.87
C LEU A 14 7.08 -6.86 -5.44
N ALA A 15 6.08 -7.70 -5.20
CA ALA A 15 6.12 -8.67 -4.11
C ALA A 15 6.76 -9.94 -4.69
N PRO A 16 7.88 -10.44 -4.14
CA PRO A 16 8.43 -11.72 -4.56
C PRO A 16 7.55 -12.84 -4.00
N ALA A 17 6.86 -13.53 -4.90
CA ALA A 17 6.34 -14.87 -4.67
C ALA A 17 7.52 -15.84 -4.70
N THR A 18 8.31 -15.91 -3.60
CA THR A 18 9.31 -16.96 -3.42
C THR A 18 9.32 -17.38 -1.95
N ALA A 19 8.34 -18.21 -1.58
CA ALA A 19 8.38 -18.98 -0.36
C ALA A 19 7.63 -20.31 -0.56
N LEU A 20 8.11 -21.15 -1.47
CA LEU A 20 7.73 -22.57 -1.54
C LEU A 20 8.87 -23.30 -2.25
N ALA A 21 9.86 -23.75 -1.49
CA ALA A 21 10.69 -24.94 -1.72
C ALA A 21 11.90 -24.90 -0.78
N GLN A 22 11.69 -25.21 0.49
CA GLN A 22 12.74 -25.78 1.33
C GLN A 22 12.17 -27.03 1.98
N GLN A 23 11.97 -28.04 1.16
CA GLN A 23 11.94 -29.44 1.64
C GLN A 23 13.40 -29.80 1.95
N GLY A 24 13.74 -29.72 3.23
CA GLY A 24 15.04 -30.16 3.71
C GLY A 24 15.24 -31.66 3.50
N PRO A 25 16.48 -32.12 3.27
CA PRO A 25 16.83 -33.51 2.97
C PRO A 25 16.67 -34.50 4.15
N GLY A 26 16.06 -34.10 5.26
CA GLY A 26 15.88 -34.92 6.46
C GLY A 26 14.86 -36.06 6.36
N ASN A 27 13.96 -36.05 5.39
CA ASN A 27 12.89 -37.06 5.32
C ASN A 27 13.24 -38.31 4.47
N GLN A 28 14.37 -38.31 3.79
CA GLN A 28 14.77 -39.50 3.01
C GLN A 28 15.60 -40.52 3.80
N MET A 29 16.32 -40.09 4.84
CA MET A 29 17.10 -41.03 5.68
C MET A 29 16.22 -41.92 6.56
N LEU A 30 15.12 -41.41 7.11
CA LEU A 30 14.20 -42.20 7.95
C LEU A 30 13.45 -43.32 7.20
N ARG A 31 13.30 -43.19 5.86
CA ARG A 31 12.65 -44.24 5.05
C ARG A 31 13.60 -45.37 4.62
N ALA A 32 14.90 -45.12 4.63
CA ALA A 32 15.90 -46.13 4.28
C ALA A 32 16.20 -47.08 5.46
N GLU A 33 16.22 -46.54 6.68
CA GLU A 33 16.54 -47.33 7.89
C GLU A 33 15.42 -48.31 8.27
N VAL A 34 14.16 -47.95 8.10
CA VAL A 34 13.01 -48.83 8.40
C VAL A 34 12.89 -50.00 7.39
N ARG A 35 13.48 -49.88 6.19
CA ARG A 35 13.44 -50.96 5.19
C ARG A 35 14.58 -51.97 5.35
N ALA A 36 15.66 -51.64 6.04
CA ALA A 36 16.79 -52.54 6.26
C ALA A 36 16.51 -53.57 7.37
N ASP A 37 15.79 -53.19 8.42
CA ASP A 37 15.51 -54.07 9.57
C ASP A 37 14.46 -55.16 9.30
N VAL A 38 13.60 -54.99 8.29
CA VAL A 38 12.54 -55.98 7.97
C VAL A 38 13.06 -57.14 7.11
N ARG A 39 14.27 -57.02 6.50
CA ARG A 39 14.82 -58.10 5.62
C ARG A 39 15.77 -59.05 6.30
N ALA A 40 16.16 -58.83 7.55
CA ALA A 40 17.17 -59.65 8.24
C ALA A 40 16.62 -60.83 9.05
N SER A 41 15.31 -61.07 9.09
CA SER A 41 14.71 -62.09 10.00
C SER A 41 13.92 -63.23 9.31
N THR A 42 14.22 -63.53 8.04
CA THR A 42 13.62 -64.74 7.42
C THR A 42 14.66 -65.67 6.87
N THR A 43 15.15 -66.52 7.75
CA THR A 43 15.80 -67.82 7.33
C THR A 43 15.14 -68.96 8.09
N PRO A 44 14.56 -69.95 7.43
CA PRO A 44 13.92 -71.08 8.10
C PRO A 44 14.95 -72.15 8.38
N ALA A 45 15.27 -72.36 9.64
CA ALA A 45 16.05 -73.56 10.07
C ALA A 45 15.20 -74.36 11.03
N GLY A 46 15.09 -75.65 10.69
CA GLY A 46 14.62 -76.84 11.34
C GLY A 46 13.91 -76.77 12.71
N VAL A 47 12.67 -77.24 12.71
CA VAL A 47 11.82 -77.33 13.93
C VAL A 47 12.16 -78.62 14.69
N PRO A 48 12.68 -78.59 15.93
CA PRO A 48 12.59 -79.69 16.84
C PRO A 48 11.21 -79.74 17.52
N LYS A 49 10.62 -80.91 17.53
CA LYS A 49 9.37 -81.17 18.27
C LYS A 49 9.61 -81.07 19.77
N LEU A 50 9.19 -79.92 20.38
CA LEU A 50 9.27 -79.70 21.81
C LEU A 50 7.87 -79.55 22.38
N GLY A 51 7.59 -80.38 23.37
CA GLY A 51 6.34 -80.58 24.06
C GLY A 51 5.83 -79.33 24.91
N PRO A 52 5.04 -79.53 25.96
CA PRO A 52 4.18 -78.56 26.59
C PRO A 52 4.82 -77.26 27.13
N ALA A 53 6.13 -77.17 27.20
CA ALA A 53 6.87 -75.96 27.59
C ALA A 53 6.66 -74.81 26.61
N ILE A 54 6.37 -75.07 25.35
CA ILE A 54 6.15 -74.00 24.31
C ILE A 54 4.82 -73.24 24.53
N LYS A 55 3.79 -73.87 25.10
CA LYS A 55 2.53 -73.21 25.36
C LYS A 55 2.67 -72.11 26.40
N ASN A 56 3.50 -72.26 27.41
CA ASN A 56 3.74 -71.24 28.44
C ASN A 56 4.62 -70.11 27.93
N ILE A 57 5.61 -70.38 27.08
CA ILE A 57 6.45 -69.35 26.48
C ILE A 57 5.62 -68.48 25.48
N ALA A 58 4.78 -69.18 24.68
CA ALA A 58 3.88 -68.41 23.76
C ALA A 58 2.86 -67.57 24.48
N SER A 59 2.34 -67.94 25.61
CA SER A 59 1.40 -67.12 26.37
C SER A 59 2.07 -65.94 27.06
N THR A 60 3.26 -66.12 27.65
CA THR A 60 4.04 -65.02 28.27
C THR A 60 4.58 -64.03 27.23
N THR A 61 5.05 -64.55 26.11
CA THR A 61 5.49 -63.69 24.99
C THR A 61 4.31 -62.89 24.39
N ARG A 62 3.15 -63.51 24.28
CA ARG A 62 1.92 -62.85 23.78
C ARG A 62 1.40 -61.79 24.74
N ALA A 63 1.49 -61.99 26.02
CA ALA A 63 1.15 -60.97 27.03
C ALA A 63 2.16 -59.80 27.00
N GLY A 64 3.45 -60.09 26.97
CA GLY A 64 4.49 -59.07 26.90
C GLY A 64 4.45 -58.27 25.61
N VAL A 65 4.14 -58.88 24.45
CA VAL A 65 3.96 -58.18 23.17
C VAL A 65 2.69 -57.31 23.22
N LYS A 66 1.63 -57.75 23.87
CA LYS A 66 0.40 -56.96 24.01
C LYS A 66 0.60 -55.76 24.91
N ASP A 67 1.32 -55.86 25.98
CA ASP A 67 1.62 -54.77 26.91
C ASP A 67 2.58 -53.75 26.25
N THR A 68 3.59 -54.24 25.54
CA THR A 68 4.51 -53.35 24.77
C THR A 68 3.78 -52.64 23.64
N ALA A 69 2.89 -53.31 22.91
CA ALA A 69 2.08 -52.71 21.87
C ALA A 69 1.13 -51.65 22.44
N SER A 70 0.48 -51.91 23.59
CA SER A 70 -0.37 -50.94 24.29
C SER A 70 0.40 -49.71 24.73
N SER A 71 1.57 -49.90 25.36
CA SER A 71 2.43 -48.79 25.77
C SER A 71 2.92 -47.95 24.59
N THR A 72 3.24 -48.58 23.47
CA THR A 72 3.67 -47.87 22.25
C THR A 72 2.55 -47.08 21.66
N VAL A 73 1.32 -47.59 21.63
CA VAL A 73 0.14 -46.90 21.15
C VAL A 73 -0.17 -45.66 22.01
N GLU A 74 -0.08 -45.79 23.34
CA GLU A 74 -0.28 -44.65 24.26
C GLU A 74 0.80 -43.56 24.05
N MET A 75 2.06 -43.96 23.87
CA MET A 75 3.16 -43.03 23.59
C MET A 75 2.95 -42.29 22.26
N VAL A 76 2.51 -43.00 21.23
CA VAL A 76 2.19 -42.39 19.93
C VAL A 76 1.01 -41.42 20.03
N LYS A 77 -0.05 -41.78 20.76
CA LYS A 77 -1.19 -40.88 21.01
C LYS A 77 -0.74 -39.60 21.73
N ALA A 78 0.07 -39.74 22.79
CA ALA A 78 0.61 -38.59 23.52
C ALA A 78 1.46 -37.67 22.63
N ARG A 79 2.32 -38.25 21.79
CA ARG A 79 3.09 -37.44 20.81
C ARG A 79 2.23 -36.74 19.76
N VAL A 80 1.20 -37.40 19.24
CA VAL A 80 0.25 -36.80 18.31
C VAL A 80 -0.51 -35.65 18.93
N ALA A 81 -0.92 -35.81 20.21
CA ALA A 81 -1.55 -34.71 20.95
C ALA A 81 -0.60 -33.51 21.11
N ALA A 82 0.63 -33.76 21.57
CA ALA A 82 1.64 -32.71 21.72
C ALA A 82 1.96 -31.99 20.39
N ILE A 83 2.01 -32.72 19.28
CA ILE A 83 2.20 -32.12 17.95
C ILE A 83 1.00 -31.27 17.52
N LYS A 84 -0.22 -31.72 17.81
CA LYS A 84 -1.44 -30.93 17.54
C LYS A 84 -1.44 -29.60 18.31
N ASP A 85 -1.08 -29.64 19.59
CA ASP A 85 -1.00 -28.44 20.44
C ASP A 85 0.10 -27.48 19.94
N LEU A 86 1.24 -28.03 19.54
CA LEU A 86 2.34 -27.24 18.97
C LEU A 86 1.97 -26.59 17.63
N ILE A 87 1.20 -27.27 16.79
CA ILE A 87 0.68 -26.72 15.53
C ILE A 87 -0.36 -25.64 15.83
N ALA A 88 -1.26 -25.84 16.81
CA ALA A 88 -2.23 -24.83 17.20
C ALA A 88 -1.55 -23.56 17.71
N ASN A 89 -0.61 -23.68 18.62
CA ASN A 89 0.17 -22.56 19.16
C ASN A 89 0.93 -21.81 18.06
N LYS A 90 1.59 -22.52 17.14
CA LYS A 90 2.26 -21.88 16.01
C LYS A 90 1.32 -21.18 15.05
N ARG A 91 0.11 -21.71 14.85
CA ARG A 91 -0.91 -21.03 14.04
C ARG A 91 -1.38 -19.72 14.70
N ASP A 92 -1.57 -19.71 15.99
CA ASP A 92 -1.98 -18.53 16.73
C ASP A 92 -0.88 -17.47 16.77
N ASP A 93 0.38 -17.88 16.97
CA ASP A 93 1.53 -16.99 16.87
C ASP A 93 1.68 -16.36 15.47
N ASN A 94 1.50 -17.17 14.43
CA ASN A 94 1.56 -16.67 13.06
C ASN A 94 0.41 -15.71 12.75
N LYS A 95 -0.79 -15.97 13.30
CA LYS A 95 -1.93 -15.05 13.20
C LYS A 95 -1.62 -13.71 13.87
N LYS A 96 -1.14 -13.72 15.11
CA LYS A 96 -0.73 -12.51 15.84
C LYS A 96 0.33 -11.73 15.07
N ARG A 97 1.39 -12.39 14.61
CA ARG A 97 2.45 -11.75 13.80
C ARG A 97 1.92 -11.15 12.49
N ALA A 98 0.99 -11.84 11.84
CA ALA A 98 0.36 -11.32 10.61
C ALA A 98 -0.51 -10.08 10.88
N GLU A 99 -1.25 -10.07 11.99
CA GLU A 99 -2.04 -8.93 12.42
C GLU A 99 -1.16 -7.73 12.79
N GLU A 100 -0.12 -7.95 13.58
CA GLU A 100 0.88 -6.92 13.92
C GLU A 100 1.58 -6.35 12.67
N ALA A 101 1.97 -7.22 11.74
CA ALA A 101 2.57 -6.79 10.48
C ALA A 101 1.61 -5.94 9.62
N ARG A 102 0.32 -6.32 9.59
CA ARG A 102 -0.72 -5.53 8.91
C ARG A 102 -0.94 -4.18 9.57
N THR A 103 -0.97 -4.12 10.90
CA THR A 103 -1.13 -2.87 11.64
C THR A 103 0.05 -1.93 11.38
N LYS A 104 1.28 -2.42 11.53
CA LYS A 104 2.50 -1.64 11.23
C LYS A 104 2.58 -1.19 9.77
N ALA A 105 2.15 -2.04 8.83
CA ALA A 105 2.10 -1.66 7.41
C ALA A 105 1.07 -0.56 7.15
N LYS A 106 -0.09 -0.61 7.82
CA LYS A 106 -1.13 0.42 7.75
C LYS A 106 -0.63 1.76 8.31
N GLU A 107 0.01 1.75 9.47
CA GLU A 107 0.58 2.93 10.10
C GLU A 107 1.63 3.60 9.21
N ARG A 108 2.62 2.84 8.74
CA ARG A 108 3.67 3.34 7.82
C ARG A 108 3.10 3.90 6.53
N PHE A 109 2.10 3.24 5.97
CA PHE A 109 1.42 3.72 4.76
C PHE A 109 0.70 5.05 5.06
N GLY A 110 0.00 5.17 6.19
CA GLY A 110 -0.65 6.40 6.64
C GLY A 110 0.33 7.55 6.72
N GLU A 111 1.43 7.39 7.45
CA GLU A 111 2.48 8.40 7.61
C GLU A 111 3.09 8.84 6.27
N GLN A 112 3.33 7.90 5.35
CA GLN A 112 3.89 8.23 4.03
C GLN A 112 2.91 9.02 3.18
N VAL A 113 1.63 8.65 3.20
CA VAL A 113 0.57 9.36 2.47
C VAL A 113 0.38 10.75 3.03
N GLU A 114 0.31 10.90 4.34
CA GLU A 114 0.20 12.19 5.03
C GLU A 114 1.35 13.13 4.64
N LYS A 115 2.60 12.68 4.76
CA LYS A 115 3.79 13.45 4.35
C LYS A 115 3.74 13.87 2.88
N LEU A 116 3.28 12.97 2.00
CA LEU A 116 3.20 13.26 0.57
C LEU A 116 2.13 14.34 0.31
N VAL A 117 0.92 14.17 0.85
CA VAL A 117 -0.19 15.08 0.63
C VAL A 117 0.09 16.45 1.24
N THR A 118 0.66 16.50 2.44
CA THR A 118 1.08 17.76 3.07
C THR A 118 2.05 18.53 2.17
N LYS A 119 3.04 17.86 1.58
CA LYS A 119 3.96 18.49 0.62
C LYS A 119 3.26 18.98 -0.64
N VAL A 120 2.34 18.19 -1.18
CA VAL A 120 1.57 18.56 -2.37
C VAL A 120 0.66 19.74 -2.07
N SER A 121 -0.10 19.71 -0.97
CA SER A 121 -0.98 20.81 -0.55
C SER A 121 -0.19 22.11 -0.32
N ALA A 122 0.95 22.04 0.36
CA ALA A 122 1.81 23.22 0.58
C ALA A 122 2.32 23.80 -0.75
N ARG A 123 2.68 22.95 -1.71
CA ARG A 123 3.09 23.39 -3.05
C ARG A 123 1.95 24.05 -3.83
N LEU A 124 0.74 23.47 -3.78
CA LEU A 124 -0.44 24.03 -4.44
C LEU A 124 -0.80 25.38 -3.81
N ALA A 125 -0.81 25.48 -2.48
CA ALA A 125 -1.05 26.75 -1.76
C ALA A 125 -0.01 27.80 -2.11
N SER A 126 1.28 27.47 -2.14
CA SER A 126 2.34 28.38 -2.57
C SER A 126 2.14 28.87 -4.02
N THR A 127 1.66 27.99 -4.91
CA THR A 127 1.35 28.36 -6.29
C THR A 127 0.17 29.32 -6.35
N SER A 128 -0.89 29.10 -5.56
CA SER A 128 -2.03 30.00 -5.46
C SER A 128 -1.63 31.39 -4.99
N VAL A 129 -0.84 31.47 -3.91
CA VAL A 129 -0.28 32.74 -3.40
C VAL A 129 0.54 33.46 -4.46
N HIS A 130 1.35 32.72 -5.24
CA HIS A 130 2.13 33.33 -6.33
C HIS A 130 1.23 33.88 -7.45
N LEU A 131 0.20 33.16 -7.86
CA LEU A 131 -0.77 33.64 -8.86
C LEU A 131 -1.56 34.84 -8.36
N SER A 132 -1.93 34.88 -7.07
CA SER A 132 -2.55 36.04 -6.44
C SER A 132 -1.63 37.29 -6.48
N SER A 133 -0.34 37.10 -6.17
CA SER A 133 0.65 38.19 -6.29
C SER A 133 0.81 38.70 -7.74
N ILE A 134 0.69 37.80 -8.74
CA ILE A 134 0.69 38.22 -10.15
C ILE A 134 -0.57 39.00 -10.46
N ALA A 135 -1.76 38.60 -9.99
CA ALA A 135 -3.00 39.33 -10.16
C ALA A 135 -2.90 40.74 -9.58
N ASP A 136 -2.34 40.90 -8.38
CA ASP A 136 -2.14 42.21 -7.74
C ASP A 136 -1.15 43.11 -8.52
N ARG A 137 -0.16 42.53 -9.15
CA ARG A 137 0.76 43.28 -10.04
C ARG A 137 0.11 43.70 -11.35
N ILE A 138 -0.77 42.87 -11.89
CA ILE A 138 -1.57 43.18 -13.07
C ILE A 138 -2.53 44.33 -12.73
N ASP A 139 -3.21 44.30 -11.60
CA ASP A 139 -4.10 45.32 -11.10
C ASP A 139 -3.42 46.71 -11.07
N LYS A 140 -2.29 46.79 -10.35
CA LYS A 140 -1.49 48.03 -10.30
C LYS A 140 -1.04 48.53 -11.66
N ARG A 141 -0.80 47.63 -12.64
CA ARG A 141 -0.47 48.04 -14.00
C ARG A 141 -1.68 48.59 -14.75
N ILE A 142 -2.85 47.97 -14.51
CA ILE A 142 -4.13 48.51 -15.06
C ILE A 142 -4.38 49.91 -14.53
N ASP A 143 -4.34 50.12 -13.18
CA ASP A 143 -4.51 51.44 -12.56
C ASP A 143 -3.60 52.51 -13.19
N THR A 144 -2.29 52.16 -13.38
CA THR A 144 -1.33 53.07 -14.03
C THR A 144 -1.73 53.41 -15.44
N LEU A 145 -2.25 52.46 -16.22
CA LEU A 145 -2.64 52.68 -17.63
C LEU A 145 -3.95 53.48 -17.72
N GLU A 146 -4.88 53.30 -16.78
CA GLU A 146 -6.07 54.14 -16.68
C GLU A 146 -5.68 55.59 -16.36
N ASP A 147 -4.74 55.82 -15.44
CA ASP A 147 -4.19 57.14 -15.12
C ASP A 147 -3.50 57.78 -16.36
N GLU A 148 -2.90 56.94 -17.24
CA GLU A 148 -2.33 57.33 -18.52
C GLU A 148 -3.42 57.64 -19.60
N GLY A 149 -4.71 57.38 -19.29
CA GLY A 149 -5.87 57.69 -20.16
C GLY A 149 -6.21 56.54 -21.13
N HIS A 150 -5.73 55.30 -20.87
CA HIS A 150 -6.13 54.13 -21.63
C HIS A 150 -7.47 53.58 -21.10
N ASP A 151 -8.33 53.11 -21.98
CA ASP A 151 -9.52 52.34 -21.63
C ASP A 151 -9.13 50.89 -21.32
N MET A 152 -9.32 50.45 -20.06
CA MET A 152 -8.91 49.16 -19.56
C MET A 152 -10.06 48.24 -19.13
N ASP A 153 -11.33 48.60 -19.49
CA ASP A 153 -12.54 47.90 -19.04
C ASP A 153 -12.50 46.37 -19.28
N ALA A 154 -12.05 45.95 -20.46
CA ALA A 154 -11.98 44.51 -20.76
C ALA A 154 -10.93 43.79 -19.92
N SER A 155 -9.78 44.41 -19.66
CA SER A 155 -8.73 43.86 -18.79
C SER A 155 -9.16 43.77 -17.34
N ILE A 156 -9.91 44.76 -16.82
CA ILE A 156 -10.50 44.75 -15.47
C ILE A 156 -11.48 43.56 -15.32
N ALA A 157 -12.38 43.39 -16.31
CA ALA A 157 -13.34 42.28 -16.26
C ALA A 157 -12.66 40.91 -16.28
N LEU A 158 -11.59 40.73 -17.06
CA LEU A 158 -10.79 39.50 -17.11
C LEU A 158 -10.05 39.27 -15.77
N LEU A 159 -9.49 40.32 -15.16
CA LEU A 159 -8.80 40.23 -13.86
C LEU A 159 -9.76 39.82 -12.75
N ALA A 160 -10.98 40.40 -12.74
CA ALA A 160 -12.03 40.01 -11.79
C ALA A 160 -12.42 38.54 -11.92
N THR A 161 -12.49 38.04 -13.15
CA THR A 161 -12.69 36.59 -13.42
C THR A 161 -11.53 35.76 -12.86
N ALA A 162 -10.30 36.15 -13.14
CA ALA A 162 -9.10 35.44 -12.65
C ALA A 162 -9.06 35.42 -11.11
N ARG A 163 -9.42 36.50 -10.42
CA ARG A 163 -9.51 36.55 -8.94
C ARG A 163 -10.59 35.61 -8.40
N THR A 164 -11.73 35.52 -9.07
CA THR A 164 -12.78 34.55 -8.73
C THR A 164 -12.27 33.11 -8.86
N ASP A 165 -11.51 32.83 -9.89
CA ASP A 165 -10.97 31.50 -10.13
C ASP A 165 -9.80 31.16 -9.18
N ILE A 166 -9.04 32.14 -8.67
CA ILE A 166 -8.10 31.97 -7.55
C ILE A 166 -8.85 31.47 -6.31
N ALA A 167 -9.96 32.14 -5.93
CA ALA A 167 -10.75 31.70 -4.77
C ALA A 167 -11.27 30.26 -4.94
N LYS A 168 -11.77 29.90 -6.13
CA LYS A 168 -12.19 28.53 -6.43
C LYS A 168 -11.03 27.52 -6.37
N ALA A 169 -9.83 27.93 -6.78
CA ALA A 169 -8.64 27.06 -6.68
C ALA A 169 -8.25 26.82 -5.22
N ASP A 170 -8.35 27.83 -4.36
CA ASP A 170 -8.12 27.68 -2.92
C ASP A 170 -9.13 26.73 -2.27
N ASP A 171 -10.41 26.79 -2.65
CA ASP A 171 -11.42 25.81 -2.20
C ASP A 171 -11.05 24.37 -2.63
N LYS A 172 -10.53 24.19 -3.85
CA LYS A 172 -10.06 22.88 -4.33
C LYS A 172 -8.82 22.39 -3.57
N ILE A 173 -7.93 23.29 -3.17
CA ILE A 173 -6.76 22.97 -2.33
C ILE A 173 -7.21 22.51 -0.93
N LEU A 174 -8.18 23.19 -0.33
CA LEU A 174 -8.77 22.75 0.94
C LEU A 174 -9.43 21.37 0.82
N ALA A 175 -10.13 21.10 -0.28
CA ALA A 175 -10.74 19.80 -0.54
C ALA A 175 -9.73 18.65 -0.61
N VAL A 176 -8.45 18.90 -0.95
CA VAL A 176 -7.38 17.89 -0.89
C VAL A 176 -7.15 17.43 0.54
N ASN A 177 -7.10 18.36 1.51
CA ASN A 177 -6.91 18.03 2.92
C ASN A 177 -8.12 17.24 3.47
N VAL A 178 -9.34 17.66 3.14
CA VAL A 178 -10.56 16.96 3.53
C VAL A 178 -10.59 15.53 2.98
N ALA A 179 -10.20 15.35 1.71
CA ALA A 179 -10.13 14.02 1.10
C ALA A 179 -9.06 13.12 1.77
N LEU A 180 -7.94 13.70 2.21
CA LEU A 180 -6.91 12.99 2.96
C LEU A 180 -7.42 12.56 4.33
N GLU A 181 -8.01 13.48 5.10
CA GLU A 181 -8.58 13.19 6.42
C GLU A 181 -9.62 12.06 6.33
N ALA A 182 -10.52 12.14 5.35
CA ALA A 182 -11.50 11.09 5.08
C ALA A 182 -10.82 9.75 4.75
N ALA A 183 -9.74 9.76 3.97
CA ALA A 183 -9.00 8.55 3.64
C ALA A 183 -8.32 7.93 4.86
N MET A 184 -7.77 8.75 5.76
CA MET A 184 -7.09 8.30 6.98
C MET A 184 -8.07 7.77 8.03
N ALA A 185 -9.30 8.30 8.09
CA ALA A 185 -10.34 7.84 9.01
C ALA A 185 -10.87 6.44 8.69
N THR A 186 -10.63 5.91 7.47
CA THR A 186 -11.15 4.61 7.05
C THR A 186 -10.27 3.43 7.49
N THR A 187 -10.88 2.25 7.61
CA THR A 187 -10.14 0.99 7.84
C THR A 187 -9.27 0.58 6.65
N THR A 188 -9.56 1.08 5.47
CA THR A 188 -8.87 0.77 4.21
C THR A 188 -8.39 2.04 3.50
N PRO A 189 -7.38 2.77 4.02
CA PRO A 189 -6.91 4.03 3.43
C PRO A 189 -6.51 3.90 1.96
N LYS A 190 -5.94 2.77 1.57
CA LYS A 190 -5.53 2.51 0.18
C LYS A 190 -6.71 2.57 -0.82
N ALA A 191 -7.90 2.16 -0.40
CA ALA A 191 -9.10 2.19 -1.25
C ALA A 191 -9.59 3.63 -1.51
N GLN A 192 -9.28 4.58 -0.63
CA GLN A 192 -9.65 6.00 -0.76
C GLN A 192 -8.62 6.84 -1.54
N MET A 193 -7.45 6.30 -1.83
CA MET A 193 -6.40 7.03 -2.57
C MET A 193 -6.83 7.55 -3.94
N PRO A 194 -7.72 6.90 -4.71
CA PRO A 194 -8.25 7.48 -5.94
C PRO A 194 -8.99 8.80 -5.70
N ALA A 195 -9.76 8.95 -4.61
CA ALA A 195 -10.45 10.18 -4.26
C ALA A 195 -9.46 11.31 -3.93
N VAL A 196 -8.42 11.01 -3.14
CA VAL A 196 -7.35 11.99 -2.85
C VAL A 196 -6.65 12.45 -4.13
N ARG A 197 -6.33 11.52 -5.04
CA ARG A 197 -5.72 11.87 -6.34
C ARG A 197 -6.64 12.73 -7.20
N ALA A 198 -7.93 12.43 -7.20
CA ALA A 198 -8.92 13.23 -7.93
C ALA A 198 -9.00 14.67 -7.38
N ALA A 199 -8.99 14.83 -6.06
CA ALA A 199 -8.95 16.14 -5.42
C ALA A 199 -7.68 16.93 -5.77
N VAL A 200 -6.50 16.30 -5.72
CA VAL A 200 -5.23 16.92 -6.13
C VAL A 200 -5.29 17.37 -7.58
N LYS A 201 -5.77 16.50 -8.47
CA LYS A 201 -5.90 16.84 -9.89
C LYS A 201 -6.86 18.01 -10.11
N ALA A 202 -7.99 18.03 -9.41
CA ALA A 202 -8.95 19.14 -9.50
C ALA A 202 -8.33 20.48 -9.06
N ALA A 203 -7.51 20.49 -8.01
CA ALA A 203 -6.77 21.66 -7.58
C ALA A 203 -5.70 22.10 -8.60
N GLU A 204 -4.94 21.15 -9.18
CA GLU A 204 -3.98 21.46 -10.25
C GLU A 204 -4.66 22.04 -11.50
N ASP A 205 -5.79 21.48 -11.91
CA ASP A 205 -6.55 21.93 -13.07
C ASP A 205 -7.14 23.35 -12.82
N ALA A 206 -7.61 23.64 -11.59
CA ALA A 206 -8.08 24.98 -11.20
C ALA A 206 -6.95 26.02 -11.23
N LEU A 207 -5.77 25.71 -10.67
CA LEU A 207 -4.61 26.63 -10.74
C LEU A 207 -4.13 26.86 -12.17
N LYS A 208 -4.25 25.86 -13.05
CA LYS A 208 -3.94 26.03 -14.46
C LYS A 208 -4.93 26.98 -15.13
N LEU A 209 -6.23 26.89 -14.82
CA LEU A 209 -7.24 27.81 -15.33
C LEU A 209 -6.92 29.25 -14.92
N VAL A 210 -6.63 29.48 -13.62
CA VAL A 210 -6.20 30.81 -13.12
C VAL A 210 -5.02 31.36 -13.92
N LYS A 211 -3.99 30.54 -14.15
CA LYS A 211 -2.83 30.95 -14.96
C LYS A 211 -3.24 31.37 -16.36
N ASP A 212 -4.12 30.57 -17.00
CA ASP A 212 -4.56 30.83 -18.36
C ASP A 212 -5.38 32.13 -18.43
N ASP A 213 -6.19 32.45 -17.40
CA ASP A 213 -6.98 33.68 -17.31
C ASP A 213 -6.11 34.92 -17.03
N LEU A 214 -5.11 34.82 -16.15
CA LEU A 214 -4.12 35.89 -15.98
C LEU A 214 -3.35 36.16 -17.28
N MET A 215 -3.04 35.13 -18.07
CA MET A 215 -2.40 35.29 -19.38
C MET A 215 -3.32 35.94 -20.40
N LYS A 216 -4.64 35.71 -20.36
CA LYS A 216 -5.62 36.41 -21.18
C LYS A 216 -5.67 37.89 -20.80
N THR A 217 -5.72 38.19 -19.49
CA THR A 217 -5.69 39.58 -18.99
C THR A 217 -4.46 40.33 -19.49
N ILE A 218 -3.26 39.75 -19.40
CA ILE A 218 -2.02 40.36 -19.90
C ILE A 218 -2.08 40.61 -21.43
N LYS A 219 -2.71 39.70 -22.18
CA LYS A 219 -2.90 39.88 -23.62
C LYS A 219 -3.89 41.00 -23.93
N SER A 220 -5.00 41.12 -23.18
CA SER A 220 -5.98 42.21 -23.30
C SER A 220 -5.32 43.56 -23.08
N ILE A 221 -4.55 43.73 -22.00
CA ILE A 221 -3.79 44.94 -21.73
C ILE A 221 -2.93 45.36 -22.92
N LYS A 222 -2.22 44.42 -23.55
CA LYS A 222 -1.40 44.73 -24.73
C LYS A 222 -2.21 45.23 -25.92
N VAL A 223 -3.42 44.68 -26.12
CA VAL A 223 -4.30 45.06 -27.21
C VAL A 223 -4.88 46.46 -26.95
N GLU A 224 -5.37 46.72 -25.73
CA GLU A 224 -5.98 48.00 -25.33
C GLU A 224 -4.99 49.16 -25.44
N VAL A 225 -3.76 48.97 -24.92
CA VAL A 225 -2.68 49.96 -25.03
C VAL A 225 -2.26 50.19 -26.50
N GLY A 226 -2.19 49.10 -27.32
CA GLY A 226 -1.85 49.22 -28.74
C GLY A 226 -2.92 49.93 -29.58
N ALA A 227 -4.18 49.77 -29.24
CA ALA A 227 -5.29 50.42 -29.93
C ALA A 227 -5.30 51.95 -29.73
N THR A 228 -4.96 52.42 -28.52
CA THR A 228 -4.96 53.87 -28.19
C THR A 228 -3.83 54.59 -28.92
N THR A 229 -2.68 53.97 -29.15
CA THR A 229 -1.53 54.56 -29.88
C THR A 229 -1.78 54.79 -31.38
N THR A 230 -2.72 54.09 -31.99
CA THR A 230 -3.03 54.21 -33.43
C THR A 230 -4.00 55.34 -33.76
N VAL A 231 -4.70 55.90 -32.78
CA VAL A 231 -5.71 56.98 -32.97
C VAL A 231 -5.09 58.37 -32.92
N THR A 232 -3.87 58.53 -32.40
CA THR A 232 -3.19 59.84 -32.22
C THR A 232 -2.23 60.25 -33.34
N ASN A 233 -2.21 59.51 -34.48
CA ASN A 233 -1.43 59.84 -35.67
C ASN A 233 -2.38 60.18 -36.85
#